data_3268a999dafaf4f63117962c12b6b191
#
_entry.id   3268a999dafaf4f63117962c12b6b191
#
_cell.length_a   1.000
_cell.length_b   1.000
_cell.length_c   1.000
_cell.angle_alpha   90.00
_cell.angle_beta   90.00
_cell.angle_gamma   90.00
#
_symmetry.space_group_name_H-M   'P 1'
#
loop_
_entity.id
_entity.type
_entity.pdbx_description
1 polymer ?
#
loop_
_entity_poly.entity_id
_entity_poly.type
_entity_poly.pdbx_seq_one_letter_code
_entity_poly.pdbx_strand_id
1 'polypeptide(L)'
;MKADFKVKVAPSYKVAYIIRYGPYAGQNTWRSEFSQIEKWAKKNKLRTGRFTMYFIDKWTPKSQKKRRSVAALEIKGNARPEGKVEIMKIPKQKVVSVTFNPDTVSADLVYYGIEGWLESSHYTSAARSRELYNGNPWINPNAWANCEIQVPIKRK
;
A
#
# COMPACT_ATOMS: atom_id res chain seq x y z
N MET A 1 -17.71 -15.05 -4.44
CA MET A 1 -16.45 -15.27 -3.74
C MET A 1 -16.61 -14.95 -2.26
N LYS A 2 -16.17 -15.84 -1.44
CA LYS A 2 -16.16 -15.59 0.01
C LYS A 2 -14.82 -14.96 0.38
N ALA A 3 -14.82 -13.66 0.66
CA ALA A 3 -13.62 -12.97 1.09
C ALA A 3 -13.30 -13.34 2.55
N ASP A 4 -12.03 -13.61 2.83
CA ASP A 4 -11.53 -13.91 4.16
C ASP A 4 -11.02 -12.65 4.83
N PHE A 5 -11.90 -11.99 5.59
CA PHE A 5 -11.58 -10.77 6.32
C PHE A 5 -10.96 -11.11 7.67
N LYS A 6 -9.75 -10.62 7.91
CA LYS A 6 -9.02 -10.84 9.15
C LYS A 6 -8.76 -9.53 9.87
N VAL A 7 -9.11 -9.47 11.15
CA VAL A 7 -8.71 -8.36 12.01
C VAL A 7 -7.39 -8.75 12.67
N LYS A 8 -6.39 -7.92 12.52
CA LYS A 8 -5.06 -8.16 13.11
C LYS A 8 -4.38 -6.84 13.47
N VAL A 9 -3.34 -6.94 14.29
CA VAL A 9 -2.47 -5.82 14.60
C VAL A 9 -1.29 -5.85 13.65
N ALA A 10 -1.18 -4.85 12.79
CA ALA A 10 0.01 -4.67 11.95
C ALA A 10 1.09 -3.98 12.78
N PRO A 11 2.30 -4.56 12.89
CA PRO A 11 3.38 -3.97 13.68
C PRO A 11 3.87 -2.67 13.05
N SER A 12 4.55 -1.84 13.85
CA SER A 12 5.22 -0.66 13.31
C SER A 12 6.40 -1.07 12.42
N TYR A 13 6.65 -0.30 11.38
CA TYR A 13 7.79 -0.54 10.49
C TYR A 13 8.23 0.76 9.83
N LYS A 14 9.43 0.75 9.28
CA LYS A 14 10.02 1.89 8.58
C LYS A 14 9.91 1.68 7.08
N VAL A 15 9.58 2.72 6.35
CA VAL A 15 9.53 2.69 4.88
C VAL A 15 10.34 3.82 4.28
N ALA A 16 10.94 3.52 3.13
CA ALA A 16 11.37 4.53 2.19
C ALA A 16 10.23 4.76 1.20
N TYR A 17 9.94 6.00 0.86
CA TYR A 17 8.79 6.30 0.01
C TYR A 17 9.02 7.47 -0.93
N ILE A 18 8.23 7.49 -2.00
CA ILE A 18 8.14 8.62 -2.94
C ILE A 18 6.67 8.98 -3.07
N ILE A 19 6.36 10.27 -3.02
CA ILE A 19 5.02 10.77 -3.31
C ILE A 19 4.91 11.00 -4.82
N ARG A 20 3.90 10.40 -5.42
CA ARG A 20 3.56 10.59 -6.82
C ARG A 20 2.35 11.51 -6.93
N TYR A 21 2.40 12.43 -7.88
CA TYR A 21 1.31 13.33 -8.21
C TYR A 21 0.67 12.91 -9.54
N GLY A 22 -0.63 12.88 -9.60
CA GLY A 22 -1.38 12.57 -10.80
C GLY A 22 -2.34 11.39 -10.62
N PRO A 23 -3.15 11.11 -11.66
CA PRO A 23 -4.15 10.04 -11.61
C PRO A 23 -3.53 8.67 -11.68
N TYR A 24 -4.29 7.65 -11.32
CA TYR A 24 -3.96 6.27 -11.64
C TYR A 24 -3.90 6.11 -13.17
N ALA A 25 -2.78 5.63 -13.67
CA ALA A 25 -2.47 5.57 -15.10
C ALA A 25 -2.27 4.11 -15.58
N GLY A 26 -2.99 3.17 -14.98
CA GLY A 26 -2.91 1.74 -15.34
C GLY A 26 -1.72 1.03 -14.72
N GLN A 27 -1.29 -0.06 -15.37
CA GLN A 27 -0.28 -0.99 -14.82
C GLN A 27 1.08 -0.37 -14.56
N ASN A 28 1.43 0.72 -15.23
CA ASN A 28 2.74 1.36 -15.06
C ASN A 28 2.77 2.44 -13.97
N THR A 29 1.62 2.70 -13.34
CA THR A 29 1.56 3.62 -12.19
C THR A 29 2.50 3.11 -11.08
N TRP A 30 3.30 3.99 -10.51
CA TRP A 30 4.31 3.71 -9.47
C TRP A 30 5.52 2.88 -9.91
N ARG A 31 5.58 2.38 -11.14
CA ARG A 31 6.71 1.57 -11.61
C ARG A 31 8.06 2.28 -11.46
N SER A 32 8.12 3.54 -11.90
CA SER A 32 9.33 4.36 -11.79
C SER A 32 9.69 4.63 -10.33
N GLU A 33 8.71 4.94 -9.50
CA GLU A 33 8.90 5.26 -8.09
C GLU A 33 9.44 4.05 -7.33
N PHE A 34 8.88 2.87 -7.51
CA PHE A 34 9.40 1.65 -6.91
C PHE A 34 10.80 1.31 -7.39
N SER A 35 11.09 1.50 -8.68
CA SER A 35 12.43 1.29 -9.22
C SER A 35 13.46 2.21 -8.58
N GLN A 36 13.11 3.49 -8.39
CA GLN A 36 14.00 4.46 -7.74
C GLN A 36 14.27 4.11 -6.27
N ILE A 37 13.24 3.68 -5.55
CA ILE A 37 13.37 3.28 -4.15
C ILE A 37 14.25 2.03 -4.02
N GLU A 38 14.06 1.04 -4.89
CA GLU A 38 14.88 -0.18 -4.87
C GLU A 38 16.35 0.12 -5.13
N LYS A 39 16.65 0.97 -6.12
CA LYS A 39 18.02 1.38 -6.43
C LYS A 39 18.66 2.09 -5.24
N TRP A 40 17.93 2.99 -4.61
CA TRP A 40 18.39 3.70 -3.42
C TRP A 40 18.66 2.74 -2.26
N ALA A 41 17.76 1.80 -1.99
CA ALA A 41 17.91 0.81 -0.92
C ALA A 41 19.13 -0.09 -1.17
N LYS A 42 19.34 -0.52 -2.41
CA LYS A 42 20.48 -1.35 -2.81
C LYS A 42 21.79 -0.60 -2.64
N LYS A 43 21.86 0.65 -3.08
CA LYS A 43 23.02 1.53 -2.91
C LYS A 43 23.40 1.68 -1.44
N ASN A 44 22.41 1.77 -0.55
CA ASN A 44 22.61 1.92 0.89
C ASN A 44 22.70 0.60 1.63
N LYS A 45 22.72 -0.53 0.93
CA LYS A 45 22.86 -1.89 1.49
C LYS A 45 21.81 -2.22 2.55
N LEU A 46 20.60 -1.74 2.36
CA LEU A 46 19.50 -1.96 3.27
C LEU A 46 18.79 -3.29 2.99
N ARG A 47 18.34 -3.95 4.05
CA ARG A 47 17.37 -5.04 3.92
C ARG A 47 16.00 -4.43 3.61
N THR A 48 15.26 -5.09 2.73
CA THR A 48 13.94 -4.64 2.32
C THR A 48 12.89 -5.68 2.64
N GLY A 49 11.65 -5.23 2.81
CA GLY A 49 10.50 -6.08 3.03
C GLY A 49 9.45 -5.89 1.94
N ARG A 50 8.21 -5.62 2.34
CA ARG A 50 7.08 -5.52 1.43
C ARG A 50 7.00 -4.15 0.77
N PHE A 51 6.51 -4.15 -0.47
CA PHE A 51 6.10 -2.94 -1.17
C PHE A 51 4.69 -2.55 -0.76
N THR A 52 4.45 -1.25 -0.62
CA THR A 52 3.15 -0.71 -0.23
C THR A 52 2.79 0.44 -1.14
N MET A 53 1.51 0.55 -1.49
CA MET A 53 1.00 1.74 -2.18
C MET A 53 -0.35 2.15 -1.62
N TYR A 54 -0.61 3.46 -1.58
CA TYR A 54 -1.89 4.00 -1.18
C TYR A 54 -2.06 5.43 -1.70
N PHE A 55 -3.32 5.87 -1.79
CA PHE A 55 -3.63 7.25 -2.11
C PHE A 55 -3.75 8.08 -0.84
N ILE A 56 -3.14 9.28 -0.83
CA ILE A 56 -3.27 10.24 0.26
C ILE A 56 -4.61 10.99 0.12
N ASP A 57 -4.92 11.44 -1.09
CA ASP A 57 -6.09 12.25 -1.37
C ASP A 57 -7.26 11.39 -1.86
N LYS A 58 -8.48 11.81 -1.50
CA LYS A 58 -9.70 11.22 -2.07
C LYS A 58 -9.74 11.46 -3.57
N TRP A 59 -10.24 10.48 -4.30
CA TRP A 59 -10.54 10.68 -5.71
C TRP A 59 -11.76 11.57 -5.86
N THR A 60 -11.62 12.62 -6.66
CA THR A 60 -12.73 13.43 -7.17
C THR A 60 -12.43 13.80 -8.61
N PRO A 61 -13.44 14.08 -9.45
CA PRO A 61 -13.18 14.48 -10.83
C PRO A 61 -12.27 15.71 -10.96
N LYS A 62 -12.30 16.61 -9.98
CA LYS A 62 -11.48 17.82 -9.97
C LYS A 62 -10.07 17.58 -9.44
N SER A 63 -9.89 16.61 -8.55
CA SER A 63 -8.61 16.39 -7.86
C SER A 63 -7.69 15.39 -8.55
N GLN A 64 -8.18 14.61 -9.51
CA GLN A 64 -7.42 13.49 -10.07
C GLN A 64 -6.05 13.87 -10.65
N LYS A 65 -5.93 15.05 -11.28
CA LYS A 65 -4.65 15.52 -11.85
C LYS A 65 -3.61 15.83 -10.79
N LYS A 66 -4.03 16.24 -9.60
CA LYS A 66 -3.16 16.61 -8.47
C LYS A 66 -3.19 15.58 -7.35
N ARG A 67 -3.87 14.46 -7.56
CA ARG A 67 -4.03 13.43 -6.54
C ARG A 67 -2.68 12.87 -6.14
N ARG A 68 -2.41 12.87 -4.84
CA ARG A 68 -1.16 12.35 -4.30
C ARG A 68 -1.33 10.88 -3.93
N SER A 69 -0.33 10.10 -4.28
CA SER A 69 -0.23 8.70 -3.90
C SER A 69 1.18 8.40 -3.41
N VAL A 70 1.32 7.32 -2.66
CA VAL A 70 2.59 6.91 -2.08
C VAL A 70 2.99 5.56 -2.64
N ALA A 71 4.24 5.48 -3.10
CA ALA A 71 4.95 4.23 -3.35
C ALA A 71 5.98 4.07 -2.23
N ALA A 72 5.91 2.96 -1.49
CA ALA A 72 6.74 2.73 -0.32
C ALA A 72 7.34 1.34 -0.31
N LEU A 73 8.53 1.22 0.28
CA LEU A 73 9.23 -0.04 0.47
C LEU A 73 9.67 -0.15 1.92
N GLU A 74 9.29 -1.22 2.58
CA GLU A 74 9.76 -1.50 3.94
C GLU A 74 11.28 -1.67 3.95
N ILE A 75 11.94 -0.97 4.86
CA ILE A 75 13.39 -1.04 5.02
C ILE A 75 13.76 -1.37 6.47
N LYS A 76 14.88 -2.06 6.63
CA LYS A 76 15.53 -2.29 7.92
C LYS A 76 16.92 -1.70 7.87
N GLY A 77 17.26 -0.91 8.88
CA GLY A 77 18.51 -0.18 8.94
C GLY A 77 18.30 1.31 8.75
N ASN A 78 19.41 2.05 8.73
CA ASN A 78 19.40 3.50 8.64
C ASN A 78 20.11 3.96 7.38
N ALA A 79 19.53 4.96 6.72
CA ALA A 79 20.13 5.65 5.60
C ALA A 79 19.58 7.07 5.54
N ARG A 80 20.23 7.95 4.78
CA ARG A 80 19.78 9.31 4.60
C ARG A 80 18.84 9.41 3.39
N PRO A 81 17.76 10.20 3.49
CA PRO A 81 16.97 10.54 2.31
C PRO A 81 17.85 11.07 1.19
N GLU A 82 17.50 10.76 -0.05
CA GLU A 82 18.24 11.20 -1.23
C GLU A 82 17.27 11.44 -2.38
N GLY A 83 17.40 12.56 -3.07
CA GLY A 83 16.51 12.90 -4.18
C GLY A 83 15.06 12.99 -3.73
N LYS A 84 14.19 12.21 -4.39
CA LYS A 84 12.76 12.13 -4.05
C LYS A 84 12.46 11.11 -2.96
N VAL A 85 13.44 10.30 -2.56
CA VAL A 85 13.25 9.24 -1.56
C VAL A 85 13.27 9.84 -0.16
N GLU A 86 12.15 9.68 0.55
CA GLU A 86 11.99 10.08 1.94
C GLU A 86 11.83 8.84 2.82
N ILE A 87 11.96 9.01 4.12
CA ILE A 87 11.83 7.92 5.09
C ILE A 87 10.80 8.31 6.14
N MET A 88 9.91 7.37 6.48
CA MET A 88 8.96 7.56 7.57
C MET A 88 8.73 6.25 8.33
N LYS A 89 8.24 6.38 9.55
CA LYS A 89 7.81 5.25 10.35
C LYS A 89 6.29 5.10 10.24
N ILE A 90 5.84 3.90 9.87
CA ILE A 90 4.42 3.55 9.91
C ILE A 90 4.12 3.04 11.31
N PRO A 91 3.14 3.62 12.02
CA PRO A 91 2.85 3.20 13.38
C PRO A 91 2.17 1.85 13.43
N LYS A 92 2.28 1.19 14.57
CA LYS A 92 1.49 0.00 14.88
C LYS A 92 0.00 0.34 14.78
N GLN A 93 -0.76 -0.48 14.06
CA GLN A 93 -2.18 -0.21 13.79
C GLN A 93 -2.99 -1.50 13.81
N LYS A 94 -4.22 -1.43 14.32
CA LYS A 94 -5.20 -2.48 14.08
C LYS A 94 -5.77 -2.29 12.68
N VAL A 95 -5.83 -3.38 11.91
CA VAL A 95 -6.31 -3.35 10.52
C VAL A 95 -7.28 -4.50 10.28
N VAL A 96 -8.21 -4.30 9.33
CA VAL A 96 -8.86 -5.40 8.65
C VAL A 96 -8.07 -5.69 7.38
N SER A 97 -7.83 -6.97 7.11
CA SER A 97 -6.96 -7.42 6.03
C SER A 97 -7.64 -8.44 5.15
N VAL A 98 -7.40 -8.34 3.86
CA VAL A 98 -7.83 -9.31 2.85
C VAL A 98 -6.67 -9.56 1.90
N THR A 99 -6.33 -10.82 1.66
CA THR A 99 -5.34 -11.21 0.64
C THR A 99 -6.08 -11.79 -0.56
N PHE A 100 -5.72 -11.37 -1.74
CA PHE A 100 -6.36 -11.81 -2.98
C PHE A 100 -5.39 -11.77 -4.16
N ASN A 101 -5.78 -12.42 -5.26
CA ASN A 101 -5.05 -12.37 -6.51
C ASN A 101 -5.78 -11.42 -7.48
N PRO A 102 -5.19 -10.26 -7.84
CA PRO A 102 -5.82 -9.30 -8.75
C PRO A 102 -6.11 -9.84 -10.15
N ASP A 103 -5.42 -10.91 -10.58
CA ASP A 103 -5.66 -11.54 -11.88
C ASP A 103 -6.95 -12.37 -11.90
N THR A 104 -7.42 -12.83 -10.73
CA THR A 104 -8.61 -13.67 -10.61
C THR A 104 -9.80 -12.95 -10.00
N VAL A 105 -9.56 -11.91 -9.22
CA VAL A 105 -10.60 -11.16 -8.51
C VAL A 105 -10.34 -9.67 -8.69
N SER A 106 -11.38 -8.92 -9.06
CA SER A 106 -11.27 -7.47 -9.18
C SER A 106 -11.01 -6.81 -7.82
N ALA A 107 -10.05 -5.89 -7.76
CA ALA A 107 -9.78 -5.10 -6.57
C ALA A 107 -11.02 -4.32 -6.11
N ASP A 108 -11.82 -3.81 -7.05
CA ASP A 108 -13.05 -3.09 -6.72
C ASP A 108 -14.02 -3.95 -5.91
N LEU A 109 -14.18 -5.21 -6.26
CA LEU A 109 -15.02 -6.15 -5.50
C LEU A 109 -14.49 -6.35 -4.09
N VAL A 110 -13.17 -6.41 -3.92
CA VAL A 110 -12.55 -6.56 -2.60
C VAL A 110 -12.82 -5.30 -1.76
N TYR A 111 -12.66 -4.12 -2.32
CA TYR A 111 -12.95 -2.86 -1.63
C TYR A 111 -14.42 -2.73 -1.24
N TYR A 112 -15.35 -3.09 -2.12
CA TYR A 112 -16.79 -3.13 -1.78
C TYR A 112 -17.08 -4.10 -0.65
N GLY A 113 -16.42 -5.27 -0.67
CA GLY A 113 -16.54 -6.25 0.41
C GLY A 113 -16.06 -5.70 1.76
N ILE A 114 -14.95 -4.96 1.76
CA ILE A 114 -14.42 -4.33 2.98
C ILE A 114 -15.42 -3.27 3.50
N GLU A 115 -15.98 -2.44 2.62
CA GLU A 115 -16.98 -1.45 3.01
C GLU A 115 -18.20 -2.09 3.66
N GLY A 116 -18.73 -3.15 3.06
CA GLY A 116 -19.84 -3.92 3.62
C GLY A 116 -19.50 -4.55 4.97
N TRP A 117 -18.30 -5.09 5.10
CA TRP A 117 -17.83 -5.63 6.37
C TRP A 117 -17.76 -4.54 7.45
N LEU A 118 -17.23 -3.36 7.11
CA LEU A 118 -17.16 -2.23 8.04
C LEU A 118 -18.55 -1.79 8.50
N GLU A 119 -19.49 -1.68 7.58
CA GLU A 119 -20.88 -1.30 7.90
C GLU A 119 -21.53 -2.25 8.92
N SER A 120 -21.30 -3.55 8.77
CA SER A 120 -21.89 -4.58 9.63
C SER A 120 -21.09 -4.89 10.88
N SER A 121 -19.89 -4.30 11.04
CA SER A 121 -19.00 -4.54 12.17
C SER A 121 -19.08 -3.44 13.23
N HIS A 122 -18.34 -3.64 14.33
CA HIS A 122 -18.14 -2.63 15.36
C HIS A 122 -17.03 -1.64 15.02
N TYR A 123 -16.52 -1.68 13.80
CA TYR A 123 -15.36 -0.89 13.37
C TYR A 123 -15.71 0.11 12.28
N THR A 124 -14.92 1.17 12.22
CA THR A 124 -14.89 2.11 11.10
C THR A 124 -13.45 2.32 10.67
N SER A 125 -13.25 2.86 9.48
CA SER A 125 -11.89 3.14 9.01
C SER A 125 -11.23 4.25 9.82
N ALA A 126 -9.97 4.04 10.21
CA ALA A 126 -9.17 5.01 10.94
C ALA A 126 -8.22 5.80 10.04
N ALA A 127 -7.92 5.26 8.85
CA ALA A 127 -7.04 5.87 7.86
C ALA A 127 -7.32 5.25 6.49
N ARG A 128 -6.58 5.72 5.46
CA ARG A 128 -6.69 5.21 4.10
C ARG A 128 -6.26 3.75 4.01
N SER A 129 -6.91 3.03 3.11
CA SER A 129 -6.50 1.68 2.72
C SER A 129 -5.12 1.69 2.06
N ARG A 130 -4.41 0.59 2.20
CA ARG A 130 -3.13 0.38 1.54
C ARG A 130 -3.07 -1.02 0.93
N GLU A 131 -2.33 -1.13 -0.15
CA GLU A 131 -2.06 -2.40 -0.83
C GLU A 131 -0.61 -2.78 -0.60
N LEU A 132 -0.38 -4.02 -0.19
CA LEU A 132 0.95 -4.52 0.14
C LEU A 132 1.28 -5.72 -0.75
N TYR A 133 2.52 -5.75 -1.25
CA TYR A 133 3.03 -6.78 -2.15
C TYR A 133 4.29 -7.41 -1.59
N ASN A 134 4.42 -8.72 -1.72
CA ASN A 134 5.62 -9.46 -1.33
C ASN A 134 6.66 -9.44 -2.46
N GLY A 135 7.23 -8.26 -2.73
CA GLY A 135 8.17 -8.01 -3.79
C GLY A 135 7.68 -6.94 -4.76
N ASN A 136 8.53 -6.58 -5.73
CA ASN A 136 8.18 -5.59 -6.73
C ASN A 136 7.23 -6.20 -7.76
N PRO A 137 5.96 -5.76 -7.84
CA PRO A 137 4.95 -6.38 -8.71
C PRO A 137 5.24 -6.20 -10.21
N TRP A 138 6.08 -5.25 -10.60
CA TRP A 138 6.48 -5.05 -12.00
C TRP A 138 7.62 -5.97 -12.44
N ILE A 139 8.34 -6.58 -11.49
CA ILE A 139 9.46 -7.48 -11.76
C ILE A 139 9.08 -8.92 -11.44
N ASN A 140 8.33 -9.13 -10.35
CA ASN A 140 7.96 -10.46 -9.86
C ASN A 140 6.45 -10.68 -9.95
N PRO A 141 5.97 -11.50 -10.91
CA PRO A 141 4.54 -11.81 -11.04
C PRO A 141 3.92 -12.43 -9.78
N ASN A 142 4.69 -13.18 -8.99
CA ASN A 142 4.21 -13.78 -7.74
C ASN A 142 3.89 -12.73 -6.68
N ALA A 143 4.57 -11.59 -6.71
CA ALA A 143 4.27 -10.49 -5.81
C ALA A 143 2.89 -9.89 -6.13
N TRP A 144 2.55 -9.78 -7.41
CA TRP A 144 1.25 -9.31 -7.85
C TRP A 144 0.13 -10.25 -7.45
N ALA A 145 0.36 -11.57 -7.56
CA ALA A 145 -0.65 -12.59 -7.28
C ALA A 145 -1.06 -12.67 -5.79
N ASN A 146 -0.29 -12.10 -4.88
CA ASN A 146 -0.53 -12.13 -3.44
C ASN A 146 -0.63 -10.70 -2.88
N CYS A 147 -1.61 -9.95 -3.37
CA CYS A 147 -1.87 -8.61 -2.88
C CYS A 147 -2.66 -8.67 -1.57
N GLU A 148 -2.18 -7.97 -0.56
CA GLU A 148 -2.91 -7.77 0.69
C GLU A 148 -3.44 -6.34 0.75
N ILE A 149 -4.75 -6.17 0.92
CA ILE A 149 -5.33 -4.87 1.25
C ILE A 149 -5.49 -4.80 2.75
N GLN A 150 -4.98 -3.73 3.35
CA GLN A 150 -5.17 -3.42 4.76
C GLN A 150 -5.91 -2.08 4.90
N VAL A 151 -6.92 -2.07 5.75
CA VAL A 151 -7.60 -0.83 6.13
C VAL A 151 -7.43 -0.65 7.64
N PRO A 152 -6.71 0.41 8.07
CA PRO A 152 -6.65 0.73 9.48
C PRO A 152 -8.04 0.98 10.04
N ILE A 153 -8.33 0.40 11.20
CA ILE A 153 -9.65 0.44 11.81
C ILE A 153 -9.59 0.94 13.26
N LYS A 154 -10.72 1.48 13.69
CA LYS A 154 -10.98 1.86 15.08
C LYS A 154 -12.42 1.51 15.43
N ARG A 155 -12.74 1.40 16.70
CA ARG A 155 -14.13 1.17 17.14
C ARG A 155 -15.01 2.35 16.78
N LYS A 156 -16.22 2.04 16.38
CA LYS A 156 -17.26 3.03 16.14
C LYS A 156 -17.62 3.80 17.43
#